data_a55893cb40b5b0727b83e9d2a631e1e4
#
_entry.id   a55893cb40b5b0727b83e9d2a631e1e4
#
_cell.length_a   1.000
_cell.length_b   1.000
_cell.length_c   1.000
_cell.angle_alpha   90.00
_cell.angle_beta   90.00
_cell.angle_gamma   90.00
#
_symmetry.space_group_name_H-M   'P 1'
#
loop_
_entity.id
_entity.type
_entity.pdbx_description
1 polymer ?
#
loop_
_entity_poly.entity_id
_entity_poly.type
_entity_poly.pdbx_seq_one_letter_code
_entity_poly.pdbx_strand_id
1 'polypeptide(L)'
;MQLTILGCSGSLGAPGNPASSYVISVPGETDVVMDFGPGALAAMQERFDPAAAHVVFSHLHADHCSDFPSLLVWRRYHPTAPAAERHRLIGPSYAPEHFGRMSADGPGELDDISDTFDFTAWRAGQPEHLSGLTITPFDVEPAA
;
A
#
# COMPACT_ATOMS: atom_id res chain seq x y z
N MET A 1 10.21 -17.04 3.14
CA MET A 1 9.09 -16.06 3.13
C MET A 1 8.62 -15.80 4.56
N GLN A 2 8.41 -14.55 4.90
CA GLN A 2 7.97 -14.13 6.22
C GLN A 2 6.80 -13.17 6.08
N LEU A 3 5.77 -13.35 6.88
CA LEU A 3 4.64 -12.43 6.99
C LEU A 3 4.76 -11.66 8.32
N THR A 4 4.76 -10.34 8.23
CA THR A 4 4.74 -9.46 9.41
C THR A 4 3.43 -8.70 9.42
N ILE A 5 2.68 -8.81 10.51
CA ILE A 5 1.45 -8.06 10.70
C ILE A 5 1.81 -6.69 11.28
N LEU A 6 1.63 -5.62 10.49
CA LEU A 6 1.79 -4.25 11.00
C LEU A 6 0.57 -3.83 11.79
N GLY A 7 -0.62 -4.19 11.34
CA GLY A 7 -1.86 -3.89 12.01
C GLY A 7 -2.98 -4.82 11.62
N CYS A 8 -3.87 -5.09 12.55
CA CYS A 8 -5.03 -5.97 12.37
C CYS A 8 -6.21 -5.57 13.28
N SER A 9 -6.30 -4.30 13.64
CA SER A 9 -7.32 -3.82 14.57
C SER A 9 -8.74 -3.79 13.97
N GLY A 10 -8.88 -4.01 12.67
CA GLY A 10 -10.17 -4.01 11.98
C GLY A 10 -10.49 -2.65 11.37
N SER A 11 -11.74 -2.18 11.56
CA SER A 11 -12.24 -0.97 10.88
C SER A 11 -11.57 0.33 11.31
N LEU A 12 -10.95 0.35 12.47
CA LEU A 12 -10.27 1.52 13.03
C LEU A 12 -8.89 1.14 13.55
N GLY A 13 -7.96 2.09 13.53
CA GLY A 13 -6.70 1.92 14.23
C GLY A 13 -6.91 1.95 15.74
N ALA A 14 -6.08 1.23 16.48
CA ALA A 14 -6.07 1.21 17.94
C ALA A 14 -4.66 1.53 18.46
N PRO A 15 -4.51 1.96 19.71
CA PRO A 15 -3.19 2.18 20.28
C PRO A 15 -2.29 0.94 20.13
N GLY A 16 -1.13 1.12 19.51
CA GLY A 16 -0.19 0.04 19.26
C GLY A 16 -0.66 -1.02 18.25
N ASN A 17 -1.82 -0.84 17.62
CA ASN A 17 -2.33 -1.76 16.60
C ASN A 17 -3.04 -0.98 15.49
N PRO A 18 -2.34 -0.69 14.40
CA PRO A 18 -2.95 -0.06 13.22
C PRO A 18 -4.09 -0.88 12.63
N ALA A 19 -4.88 -0.27 11.77
CA ALA A 19 -5.80 -1.00 10.90
C ALA A 19 -5.01 -1.84 9.89
N SER A 20 -5.69 -2.51 8.98
CA SER A 20 -5.11 -3.58 8.15
C SER A 20 -3.83 -3.16 7.40
N SER A 21 -2.74 -3.83 7.68
CA SER A 21 -1.49 -3.74 6.90
C SER A 21 -0.58 -4.93 7.22
N TYR A 22 0.02 -5.50 6.18
CA TYR A 22 0.84 -6.70 6.29
C TYR A 22 2.06 -6.57 5.39
N VAL A 23 3.23 -7.01 5.86
CA VAL A 23 4.44 -7.04 5.03
C VAL A 23 4.83 -8.48 4.75
N ILE A 24 5.03 -8.79 3.46
CA ILE A 24 5.57 -10.07 3.02
C ILE A 24 7.02 -9.84 2.60
N SER A 25 7.94 -10.57 3.22
CA SER A 25 9.37 -10.50 2.94
C SER A 25 9.86 -11.83 2.38
N VAL A 26 10.59 -11.77 1.26
CA VAL A 26 11.27 -12.90 0.66
C VAL A 26 12.75 -12.58 0.65
N PRO A 27 13.64 -13.47 1.13
CA PRO A 27 15.08 -13.19 1.18
C PRO A 27 15.64 -12.75 -0.18
N GLY A 28 16.36 -11.62 -0.18
CA GLY A 28 16.98 -11.06 -1.38
C GLY A 28 16.03 -10.28 -2.28
N GLU A 29 14.75 -10.18 -1.94
CA GLU A 29 13.74 -9.49 -2.72
C GLU A 29 13.23 -8.23 -2.01
N THR A 30 12.67 -7.29 -2.78
CA THR A 30 12.01 -6.11 -2.24
C THR A 30 10.75 -6.51 -1.46
N ASP A 31 10.55 -5.93 -0.29
CA ASP A 31 9.37 -6.18 0.52
C ASP A 31 8.08 -5.80 -0.20
N VAL A 32 7.00 -6.50 0.11
CA VAL A 32 5.65 -6.22 -0.40
C VAL A 32 4.74 -5.88 0.78
N VAL A 33 4.14 -4.71 0.75
CA VAL A 33 3.15 -4.30 1.74
C VAL A 33 1.76 -4.54 1.18
N MET A 34 0.94 -5.28 1.91
CA MET A 34 -0.46 -5.52 1.54
C MET A 34 -1.38 -4.71 2.43
N ASP A 35 -2.12 -3.82 1.83
CA ASP A 35 -3.00 -2.83 2.46
C ASP A 35 -2.23 -1.86 3.38
N PHE A 36 -2.76 -0.69 3.58
CA PHE A 36 -2.09 0.36 4.32
C PHE A 36 -3.10 1.23 5.06
N GLY A 37 -3.68 0.66 6.10
CA GLY A 37 -4.72 1.30 6.91
C GLY A 37 -4.15 2.32 7.90
N PRO A 38 -5.03 3.02 8.63
CA PRO A 38 -4.63 4.04 9.58
C PRO A 38 -3.57 3.56 10.57
N GLY A 39 -2.47 4.30 10.67
CA GLY A 39 -1.36 3.98 11.56
C GLY A 39 -0.28 3.08 10.97
N ALA A 40 -0.47 2.58 9.75
CA ALA A 40 0.46 1.61 9.15
C ALA A 40 1.86 2.21 8.93
N LEU A 41 1.97 3.47 8.52
CA LEU A 41 3.27 4.08 8.28
C LEU A 41 4.12 4.16 9.55
N ALA A 42 3.52 4.53 10.67
CA ALA A 42 4.24 4.59 11.94
C ALA A 42 4.75 3.21 12.37
N ALA A 43 3.91 2.18 12.23
CA ALA A 43 4.30 0.81 12.56
C ALA A 43 5.38 0.28 11.62
N MET A 44 5.29 0.60 10.32
CA MET A 44 6.26 0.15 9.32
C MET A 44 7.67 0.66 9.61
N GLN A 45 7.80 1.89 10.09
CA GLN A 45 9.09 2.51 10.39
C GLN A 45 9.90 1.75 11.44
N GLU A 46 9.28 0.97 12.28
CA GLU A 46 9.99 0.26 13.36
C GLU A 46 10.89 -0.85 12.80
N ARG A 47 10.56 -1.45 11.67
CA ARG A 47 11.22 -2.65 11.17
C ARG A 47 11.51 -2.65 9.67
N PHE A 48 10.91 -1.76 8.90
CA PHE A 48 11.00 -1.74 7.44
C PHE A 48 11.26 -0.34 6.93
N ASP A 49 11.72 -0.26 5.67
CA ASP A 49 11.92 1.02 4.99
C ASP A 49 10.68 1.35 4.15
N PRO A 50 9.91 2.41 4.51
CA PRO A 50 8.75 2.82 3.73
C PRO A 50 9.06 3.21 2.29
N ALA A 51 10.31 3.60 2.02
CA ALA A 51 10.74 4.02 0.69
C ALA A 51 11.21 2.86 -0.21
N ALA A 52 11.23 1.63 0.29
CA ALA A 52 11.82 0.48 -0.40
C ALA A 52 10.87 -0.72 -0.44
N ALA A 53 9.59 -0.50 -0.70
CA ALA A 53 8.60 -1.55 -0.76
C ALA A 53 7.63 -1.37 -1.91
N HIS A 54 7.21 -2.49 -2.50
CA HIS A 54 6.03 -2.53 -3.35
C HIS A 54 4.77 -2.51 -2.50
N VAL A 55 3.66 -2.05 -3.05
CA VAL A 55 2.39 -1.95 -2.32
C VAL A 55 1.28 -2.62 -3.12
N VAL A 56 0.47 -3.43 -2.45
CA VAL A 56 -0.67 -4.13 -3.04
C VAL A 56 -1.92 -3.83 -2.21
N PHE A 57 -2.99 -3.43 -2.87
CA PHE A 57 -4.27 -3.20 -2.21
C PHE A 57 -5.30 -4.24 -2.63
N SER A 58 -5.96 -4.84 -1.65
CA SER A 58 -7.09 -5.73 -1.89
C SER A 58 -8.31 -4.93 -2.36
N HIS A 59 -8.61 -3.85 -1.66
CA HIS A 59 -9.68 -2.91 -1.96
C HIS A 59 -9.38 -1.57 -1.26
N LEU A 60 -10.21 -0.55 -1.51
CA LEU A 60 -9.92 0.81 -1.07
C LEU A 60 -10.89 1.34 -0.02
N HIS A 61 -11.41 0.49 0.85
CA HIS A 61 -12.05 0.97 2.07
C HIS A 61 -11.01 1.68 2.96
N ALA A 62 -11.43 2.70 3.69
CA ALA A 62 -10.52 3.56 4.43
C ALA A 62 -9.61 2.81 5.42
N ASP A 63 -10.13 1.77 6.07
CA ASP A 63 -9.36 0.95 7.01
C ASP A 63 -8.26 0.11 6.35
N HIS A 64 -8.22 0.06 5.01
CA HIS A 64 -7.21 -0.64 4.24
C HIS A 64 -6.27 0.29 3.48
N CYS A 65 -6.58 1.58 3.35
CA CYS A 65 -5.80 2.44 2.45
C CYS A 65 -5.57 3.87 2.96
N SER A 66 -6.17 4.31 4.06
CA SER A 66 -6.16 5.73 4.39
C SER A 66 -4.82 6.27 4.86
N ASP A 67 -3.82 5.44 5.13
CA ASP A 67 -2.47 5.92 5.43
C ASP A 67 -1.56 6.00 4.19
N PHE A 68 -2.09 5.65 3.02
CA PHE A 68 -1.32 5.71 1.78
C PHE A 68 -0.87 7.13 1.41
N PRO A 69 -1.68 8.20 1.58
CA PRO A 69 -1.18 9.56 1.35
C PRO A 69 0.05 9.90 2.18
N SER A 70 0.12 9.45 3.43
CA SER A 70 1.30 9.64 4.27
C SER A 70 2.53 8.92 3.71
N LEU A 71 2.33 7.75 3.12
CA LEU A 71 3.40 7.01 2.45
C LEU A 71 3.93 7.77 1.23
N LEU A 72 3.05 8.41 0.46
CA LEU A 72 3.47 9.26 -0.67
C LEU A 72 4.35 10.41 -0.18
N VAL A 73 3.96 11.05 0.91
CA VAL A 73 4.75 12.13 1.52
C VAL A 73 6.14 11.62 1.93
N TRP A 74 6.21 10.48 2.61
CA TRP A 74 7.48 9.88 2.99
C TRP A 74 8.37 9.66 1.76
N ARG A 75 7.83 8.98 0.77
CA ARG A 75 8.60 8.56 -0.40
C ARG A 75 9.09 9.74 -1.23
N ARG A 76 8.31 10.81 -1.30
CA ARG A 76 8.66 12.01 -2.06
C ARG A 76 9.58 12.96 -1.31
N TYR A 77 9.34 13.15 -0.02
CA TYR A 77 9.85 14.32 0.71
C TYR A 77 10.61 14.01 1.99
N HIS A 78 10.79 12.77 2.37
CA HIS A 78 11.52 12.47 3.60
C HIS A 78 12.93 13.10 3.54
N PRO A 79 13.35 13.84 4.59
CA PRO A 79 14.60 14.61 4.54
C PRO A 79 15.86 13.80 4.29
N THR A 80 15.90 12.53 4.73
CA THR A 80 17.10 11.71 4.66
C THR A 80 16.89 10.33 4.03
N ALA A 81 15.64 9.88 3.90
CA ALA A 81 15.33 8.54 3.43
C ALA A 81 14.15 8.51 2.44
N PRO A 82 14.13 9.39 1.42
CA PRO A 82 13.10 9.33 0.38
C PRO A 82 13.32 8.11 -0.52
N ALA A 83 12.34 7.79 -1.35
CA ALA A 83 12.47 6.70 -2.31
C ALA A 83 13.52 7.03 -3.37
N ALA A 84 14.43 6.08 -3.61
CA ALA A 84 15.46 6.20 -4.65
C ALA A 84 14.95 5.79 -6.03
N GLU A 85 13.86 5.02 -6.08
CA GLU A 85 13.27 4.51 -7.31
C GLU A 85 11.76 4.32 -7.16
N ARG A 86 11.08 4.15 -8.28
CA ARG A 86 9.66 3.79 -8.29
C ARG A 86 9.53 2.32 -7.91
N HIS A 87 8.52 2.03 -7.11
CA HIS A 87 8.11 0.65 -6.82
C HIS A 87 6.75 0.39 -7.44
N ARG A 88 6.33 -0.87 -7.45
CA ARG A 88 5.05 -1.23 -8.03
C ARG A 88 3.91 -0.99 -7.05
N LEU A 89 2.81 -0.51 -7.59
CA LEU A 89 1.52 -0.40 -6.91
C LEU A 89 0.52 -1.27 -7.67
N ILE A 90 -0.05 -2.26 -7.01
CA ILE A 90 -1.06 -3.14 -7.59
C ILE A 90 -2.35 -2.97 -6.81
N GLY A 91 -3.45 -2.76 -7.51
CA GLY A 91 -4.74 -2.55 -6.86
C GLY A 91 -5.88 -2.46 -7.86
N PRO A 92 -7.08 -2.08 -7.38
CA PRO A 92 -8.22 -1.87 -8.25
C PRO A 92 -7.92 -0.84 -9.33
N SER A 93 -8.58 -0.95 -10.48
CA SER A 93 -8.31 -0.08 -11.64
C SER A 93 -8.46 1.42 -11.34
N TYR A 94 -9.31 1.77 -10.38
CA TYR A 94 -9.53 3.17 -10.00
C TYR A 94 -8.58 3.68 -8.90
N ALA A 95 -7.61 2.88 -8.48
CA ALA A 95 -6.70 3.28 -7.39
C ALA A 95 -5.93 4.58 -7.67
N PRO A 96 -5.38 4.82 -8.88
CA PRO A 96 -4.68 6.08 -9.14
C PRO A 96 -5.57 7.30 -8.96
N GLU A 97 -6.81 7.25 -9.42
CA GLU A 97 -7.75 8.36 -9.23
C GLU A 97 -8.14 8.51 -7.76
N HIS A 98 -8.44 7.42 -7.10
CA HIS A 98 -8.81 7.43 -5.69
C HIS A 98 -7.72 8.05 -4.81
N PHE A 99 -6.49 7.59 -4.96
CA PHE A 99 -5.36 8.13 -4.21
C PHE A 99 -4.98 9.54 -4.67
N GLY A 100 -5.11 9.83 -5.96
CA GLY A 100 -4.88 11.16 -6.48
C GLY A 100 -5.82 12.20 -5.88
N ARG A 101 -7.08 11.85 -5.63
CA ARG A 101 -8.03 12.72 -4.94
C ARG A 101 -7.68 12.89 -3.46
N MET A 102 -7.28 11.83 -2.79
CA MET A 102 -6.87 11.88 -1.37
C MET A 102 -5.65 12.78 -1.15
N SER A 103 -4.75 12.85 -2.12
CA SER A 103 -3.48 13.56 -2.02
C SER A 103 -3.48 14.89 -2.76
N ALA A 104 -4.62 15.30 -3.34
CA ALA A 104 -4.71 16.53 -4.12
C ALA A 104 -4.51 17.78 -3.26
N ASP A 105 -3.93 18.81 -3.88
CA ASP A 105 -3.68 20.10 -3.20
C ASP A 105 -4.95 20.92 -3.02
N GLY A 106 -5.98 20.66 -3.82
CA GLY A 106 -7.22 21.41 -3.76
C GLY A 106 -8.42 20.67 -4.33
N PRO A 107 -9.64 21.24 -4.14
CA PRO A 107 -10.87 20.65 -4.64
C PRO A 107 -10.85 20.51 -6.17
N GLY A 108 -11.25 19.33 -6.66
CA GLY A 108 -11.30 19.04 -8.09
C GLY A 108 -9.96 18.76 -8.74
N GLU A 109 -8.88 18.76 -7.98
CA GLU A 109 -7.55 18.41 -8.47
C GLU A 109 -7.24 16.94 -8.22
N LEU A 110 -6.30 16.41 -9.00
CA LEU A 110 -5.75 15.07 -8.82
C LEU A 110 -4.24 15.17 -8.69
N ASP A 111 -3.71 14.51 -7.67
CA ASP A 111 -2.28 14.29 -7.56
C ASP A 111 -1.88 13.11 -8.46
N ASP A 112 -0.92 13.33 -9.33
CA ASP A 112 -0.39 12.26 -10.18
C ASP A 112 0.62 11.43 -9.40
N ILE A 113 0.24 10.22 -9.01
CA ILE A 113 1.09 9.33 -8.24
C ILE A 113 2.08 8.52 -9.09
N SER A 114 2.05 8.68 -10.41
CA SER A 114 2.94 7.93 -11.31
C SER A 114 4.41 8.34 -11.19
N ASP A 115 4.69 9.47 -10.56
CA ASP A 115 6.06 9.87 -10.20
C ASP A 115 6.66 8.98 -9.11
N THR A 116 5.82 8.34 -8.32
CA THR A 116 6.22 7.58 -7.12
C THR A 116 6.06 6.07 -7.32
N PHE A 117 5.02 5.65 -8.01
CA PHE A 117 4.70 4.24 -8.23
C PHE A 117 4.41 3.93 -9.69
N ASP A 118 4.77 2.71 -10.07
CA ASP A 118 4.37 2.10 -11.34
C ASP A 118 3.13 1.25 -11.09
N PHE A 119 1.97 1.71 -11.57
CA PHE A 119 0.69 1.09 -11.27
C PHE A 119 0.32 -0.02 -12.23
N THR A 120 -0.20 -1.12 -11.68
CA THR A 120 -0.85 -2.21 -12.42
C THR A 120 -2.21 -2.47 -11.80
N ALA A 121 -3.28 -2.43 -12.61
CA ALA A 121 -4.59 -2.86 -12.16
C ALA A 121 -4.63 -4.39 -12.07
N TRP A 122 -5.01 -4.92 -10.90
CA TRP A 122 -5.22 -6.36 -10.81
C TRP A 122 -6.54 -6.76 -11.46
N ARG A 123 -6.59 -8.01 -11.91
CA ARG A 123 -7.80 -8.62 -12.48
C ARG A 123 -8.07 -9.93 -11.78
N ALA A 124 -9.32 -10.17 -11.39
CA ALA A 124 -9.71 -11.40 -10.70
C ALA A 124 -9.25 -12.64 -11.48
N GLY A 125 -8.62 -13.57 -10.78
CA GLY A 125 -8.11 -14.81 -11.35
C GLY A 125 -6.80 -14.70 -12.12
N GLN A 126 -6.26 -13.48 -12.35
CA GLN A 126 -4.99 -13.30 -13.05
C GLN A 126 -3.83 -13.13 -12.07
N PRO A 127 -2.81 -13.99 -12.15
CA PRO A 127 -1.66 -13.87 -11.27
C PRO A 127 -0.78 -12.68 -11.64
N GLU A 128 -0.24 -12.02 -10.61
CA GLU A 128 0.81 -11.03 -10.72
C GLU A 128 2.08 -11.57 -10.06
N HIS A 129 3.22 -11.36 -10.69
CA HIS A 129 4.51 -11.83 -10.17
C HIS A 129 5.28 -10.65 -9.60
N LEU A 130 5.67 -10.75 -8.33
CA LEU A 130 6.28 -9.66 -7.60
C LEU A 130 7.17 -10.20 -6.49
N SER A 131 8.44 -9.79 -6.45
CA SER A 131 9.38 -10.17 -5.38
C SER A 131 9.49 -11.68 -5.14
N GLY A 132 9.48 -12.48 -6.21
CA GLY A 132 9.49 -13.94 -6.09
C GLY A 132 8.16 -14.55 -5.66
N LEU A 133 7.12 -13.72 -5.50
CA LEU A 133 5.77 -14.14 -5.15
C LEU A 133 4.88 -14.23 -6.38
N THR A 134 3.89 -15.11 -6.32
CA THR A 134 2.76 -15.10 -7.23
C THR A 134 1.53 -14.68 -6.43
N ILE A 135 0.92 -13.56 -6.79
CA ILE A 135 -0.24 -13.01 -6.10
C ILE A 135 -1.42 -13.07 -7.05
N THR A 136 -2.48 -13.78 -6.65
CA THR A 136 -3.67 -13.96 -7.47
C THR A 136 -4.88 -13.38 -6.73
N PRO A 137 -5.51 -12.33 -7.25
CA PRO A 137 -6.72 -11.80 -6.64
C PRO A 137 -7.93 -12.65 -7.00
N PHE A 138 -8.86 -12.75 -6.08
CA PHE A 138 -10.15 -13.39 -6.30
C PHE A 138 -11.27 -12.47 -5.85
N ASP A 139 -12.35 -12.40 -6.63
CA ASP A 139 -13.54 -11.71 -6.19
C ASP A 139 -14.20 -12.50 -5.06
N VAL A 140 -14.64 -11.80 -4.03
CA VAL A 140 -15.45 -12.38 -2.98
C VAL A 140 -16.83 -11.74 -3.02
N GLU A 141 -17.87 -12.56 -2.87
CA GLU A 141 -19.23 -12.03 -2.79
C GLU A 141 -19.43 -11.39 -1.41
N PRO A 142 -20.07 -10.20 -1.36
CA PRO A 142 -20.40 -9.61 -0.07
C PRO A 142 -21.33 -10.54 0.71
N ALA A 143 -21.15 -10.55 2.03
CA ALA A 143 -22.04 -11.29 2.91
C ALA A 143 -23.47 -10.79 2.73
N ALA A 144 -24.41 -11.73 2.67
CA ALA A 144 -25.82 -11.43 2.50
C ALA A 144 -26.40 -10.74 3.75
#